data_ae4db6b641e106e4492a8ed2926ce022
#
_entry.id   ae4db6b641e106e4492a8ed2926ce022
#
_cell.length_a   1.000
_cell.length_b   1.000
_cell.length_c   1.000
_cell.angle_alpha   90.00
_cell.angle_beta   90.00
_cell.angle_gamma   90.00
#
_symmetry.space_group_name_H-M   'P 1'
#
loop_
_entity.id
_entity.type
_entity.pdbx_description
1 polymer ?
#
loop_
_entity_poly.entity_id
_entity_poly.type
_entity_poly.pdbx_seq_one_letter_code
_entity_poly.pdbx_strand_id
1 'polypeptide(L)'
;YLVMTEGLMNKVSKDLDVMIIGAAIVDLPLRPVSKEVFDVVSYPVDGIAMTIGGDALNESTIITRLGHKVALMSCIGVDVAGAFVLSHCERTGIDTKYIKQDPAIDTSINVGLVAADGERTFITNRQGSLWKFKYEDLDMSALKGAKILSFASIFNNPLFDNKALVSVFSKAKEEGMIICADMVSPRLNEKLEDITEALSYVDYFFPNFEEASEMTGETDEAKVADKLYACGVKNVIMKIGKRGCYIRNADGAMIVPACKGVTAIDTIGAGDNFASGFITGLLEGKDIRECAIYANCTAAVSVQYVGATGGVTDK
;
A
#
# COMPACT_ATOMS: atom_id res chain seq x y z
N TYR A 1 11.78 -8.17 55.32
CA TYR A 1 12.46 -7.67 54.09
C TYR A 1 11.79 -8.32 52.90
N LEU A 2 10.82 -7.62 52.30
CA LEU A 2 10.23 -7.94 50.99
C LEU A 2 11.11 -7.29 49.97
N VAL A 3 11.76 -8.07 49.11
CA VAL A 3 12.40 -7.61 47.88
C VAL A 3 11.37 -7.74 46.78
N MET A 4 10.80 -6.63 46.35
CA MET A 4 10.04 -6.53 45.14
C MET A 4 11.03 -6.70 43.94
N THR A 5 10.96 -7.81 43.25
CA THR A 5 11.55 -7.94 41.95
C THR A 5 10.58 -7.36 40.92
N GLU A 6 10.73 -6.09 40.63
CA GLU A 6 10.17 -5.52 39.39
C GLU A 6 10.80 -6.22 38.21
N GLY A 7 9.98 -6.98 37.49
CA GLY A 7 10.36 -7.58 36.23
C GLY A 7 10.68 -6.48 35.22
N LEU A 8 11.96 -6.24 34.95
CA LEU A 8 12.39 -5.54 33.73
C LEU A 8 11.92 -6.36 32.52
N MET A 9 10.74 -6.04 32.02
CA MET A 9 10.42 -6.34 30.64
C MET A 9 11.45 -5.57 29.80
N ASN A 10 12.45 -6.27 29.28
CA ASN A 10 13.32 -5.76 28.22
C ASN A 10 12.41 -5.30 27.08
N LYS A 11 12.13 -4.00 26.98
CA LYS A 11 11.57 -3.41 25.78
C LYS A 11 12.61 -3.64 24.68
N VAL A 12 12.35 -4.61 23.80
CA VAL A 12 13.12 -4.77 22.58
C VAL A 12 13.09 -3.43 21.87
N SER A 13 14.26 -2.84 21.61
CA SER A 13 14.37 -1.62 20.83
C SER A 13 13.77 -1.89 19.46
N LYS A 14 12.74 -1.13 19.09
CA LYS A 14 12.15 -1.20 17.74
C LYS A 14 12.99 -0.32 16.83
N ASP A 15 14.00 -0.93 16.20
CA ASP A 15 14.97 -0.22 15.35
C ASP A 15 14.41 0.10 13.96
N LEU A 16 13.27 -0.49 13.60
CA LEU A 16 12.56 -0.29 12.35
C LEU A 16 11.30 0.55 12.58
N ASP A 17 11.07 1.54 11.74
CA ASP A 17 9.87 2.37 11.85
C ASP A 17 8.65 1.66 11.24
N VAL A 18 8.79 1.12 10.01
CA VAL A 18 7.70 0.47 9.30
C VAL A 18 8.15 -0.86 8.69
N MET A 19 7.37 -1.91 8.93
CA MET A 19 7.37 -3.12 8.12
C MET A 19 6.23 -3.01 7.11
N ILE A 20 6.54 -3.11 5.81
CA ILE A 20 5.54 -3.08 4.74
C ILE A 20 5.43 -4.47 4.12
N ILE A 21 4.21 -5.00 4.03
CA ILE A 21 3.92 -6.30 3.41
C ILE A 21 3.08 -6.06 2.16
N GLY A 22 3.49 -6.66 1.03
CA GLY A 22 2.70 -6.61 -0.19
C GLY A 22 3.54 -6.74 -1.46
N ALA A 23 2.97 -6.30 -2.58
CA ALA A 23 3.54 -6.47 -3.90
C ALA A 23 4.76 -5.57 -4.16
N ALA A 24 5.80 -6.18 -4.73
CA ALA A 24 6.94 -5.51 -5.35
C ALA A 24 7.07 -6.04 -6.78
N ILE A 25 6.83 -5.19 -7.76
CA ILE A 25 6.73 -5.57 -9.18
C ILE A 25 7.41 -4.54 -10.08
N VAL A 26 7.42 -4.83 -11.36
CA VAL A 26 7.88 -3.90 -12.40
C VAL A 26 6.68 -3.45 -13.23
N ASP A 27 6.59 -2.17 -13.52
CA ASP A 27 5.61 -1.58 -14.42
C ASP A 27 6.26 -1.15 -15.74
N LEU A 28 5.61 -1.48 -16.85
CA LEU A 28 5.98 -1.09 -18.22
C LEU A 28 4.84 -0.26 -18.83
N PRO A 29 4.75 1.03 -18.55
CA PRO A 29 3.77 1.89 -19.21
C PRO A 29 4.14 2.12 -20.68
N LEU A 30 3.21 1.82 -21.58
CA LEU A 30 3.27 2.08 -23.02
C LEU A 30 2.28 3.20 -23.35
N ARG A 31 2.72 4.26 -24.02
CA ARG A 31 1.86 5.41 -24.37
C ARG A 31 2.30 6.14 -25.65
N PRO A 32 1.33 6.64 -26.43
CA PRO A 32 -0.09 6.29 -26.35
C PRO A 32 -0.36 4.93 -27.00
N VAL A 33 -1.38 4.22 -26.55
CA VAL A 33 -1.85 2.97 -27.15
C VAL A 33 -3.32 3.10 -27.49
N SER A 34 -3.71 2.70 -28.71
CA SER A 34 -5.10 2.56 -29.15
C SER A 34 -5.46 1.10 -29.38
N LYS A 35 -6.75 0.83 -29.63
CA LYS A 35 -7.22 -0.52 -29.96
C LYS A 35 -6.58 -1.10 -31.23
N GLU A 36 -6.07 -0.25 -32.11
CA GLU A 36 -5.37 -0.64 -33.34
C GLU A 36 -4.10 -1.48 -33.10
N VAL A 37 -3.58 -1.49 -31.86
CA VAL A 37 -2.45 -2.34 -31.46
C VAL A 37 -2.70 -3.82 -31.79
N PHE A 38 -3.95 -4.27 -31.83
CA PHE A 38 -4.32 -5.65 -32.14
C PHE A 38 -4.49 -5.92 -33.66
N ASP A 39 -4.49 -4.87 -34.49
CA ASP A 39 -4.74 -4.97 -35.94
C ASP A 39 -3.46 -4.92 -36.76
N VAL A 40 -2.30 -4.70 -36.13
CA VAL A 40 -1.01 -4.51 -36.81
C VAL A 40 0.09 -5.42 -36.24
N VAL A 41 1.09 -5.72 -37.07
CA VAL A 41 2.24 -6.54 -36.66
C VAL A 41 3.20 -5.74 -35.73
N SER A 42 3.27 -4.43 -35.91
CA SER A 42 4.13 -3.54 -35.12
C SER A 42 3.40 -2.23 -34.91
N TYR A 43 3.33 -1.83 -33.63
CA TYR A 43 2.65 -0.61 -33.19
C TYR A 43 3.68 0.31 -32.52
N PRO A 44 4.02 1.46 -33.13
CA PRO A 44 4.95 2.41 -32.52
C PRO A 44 4.27 3.18 -31.38
N VAL A 45 4.98 3.39 -30.27
CA VAL A 45 4.57 4.23 -29.14
C VAL A 45 5.63 5.29 -28.87
N ASP A 46 5.25 6.39 -28.25
CA ASP A 46 6.17 7.50 -27.95
C ASP A 46 7.18 7.15 -26.85
N GLY A 47 6.83 6.23 -25.97
CA GLY A 47 7.71 5.83 -24.89
C GLY A 47 7.35 4.48 -24.27
N ILE A 48 8.42 3.75 -23.95
CA ILE A 48 8.37 2.54 -23.11
C ILE A 48 9.41 2.76 -22.02
N ALA A 49 8.98 2.75 -20.78
CA ALA A 49 9.88 2.87 -19.63
C ALA A 49 9.67 1.70 -18.68
N MET A 50 10.75 1.21 -18.10
CA MET A 50 10.68 0.25 -17.00
C MET A 50 10.75 1.00 -15.69
N THR A 51 9.71 0.90 -14.88
CA THR A 51 9.59 1.56 -13.58
C THR A 51 9.27 0.54 -12.49
N ILE A 52 9.50 0.92 -11.23
CA ILE A 52 9.00 0.11 -10.11
C ILE A 52 7.49 0.27 -10.00
N GLY A 53 6.84 -0.77 -9.51
CA GLY A 53 5.42 -0.81 -9.22
C GLY A 53 5.10 -1.72 -8.04
N GLY A 54 3.83 -1.79 -7.72
CA GLY A 54 3.32 -2.50 -6.55
C GLY A 54 3.24 -1.58 -5.33
N ASP A 55 2.07 -1.59 -4.70
CA ASP A 55 1.70 -0.65 -3.63
C ASP A 55 2.72 -0.68 -2.48
N ALA A 56 3.17 -1.88 -2.09
CA ALA A 56 4.14 -2.04 -1.01
C ALA A 56 5.52 -1.45 -1.36
N LEU A 57 5.99 -1.61 -2.61
CA LEU A 57 7.26 -1.03 -3.04
C LEU A 57 7.16 0.49 -3.19
N ASN A 58 6.00 0.99 -3.65
CA ASN A 58 5.72 2.42 -3.73
C ASN A 58 5.72 3.04 -2.33
N GLU A 59 4.95 2.50 -1.38
CA GLU A 59 4.93 2.97 0.02
C GLU A 59 6.33 2.92 0.64
N SER A 60 7.06 1.80 0.46
CA SER A 60 8.42 1.66 0.97
C SER A 60 9.34 2.75 0.46
N THR A 61 9.23 3.07 -0.84
CA THR A 61 10.01 4.12 -1.50
C THR A 61 9.70 5.49 -0.91
N ILE A 62 8.42 5.84 -0.81
CA ILE A 62 7.98 7.16 -0.32
C ILE A 62 8.36 7.35 1.14
N ILE A 63 8.03 6.39 2.03
CA ILE A 63 8.29 6.51 3.46
C ILE A 63 9.80 6.57 3.75
N THR A 64 10.61 5.82 2.99
CA THR A 64 12.08 5.90 3.12
C THR A 64 12.61 7.27 2.71
N ARG A 65 12.13 7.84 1.61
CA ARG A 65 12.49 9.21 1.16
C ARG A 65 12.05 10.29 2.15
N LEU A 66 10.96 10.04 2.88
CA LEU A 66 10.49 10.91 3.97
C LEU A 66 11.30 10.73 5.27
N GLY A 67 12.38 9.95 5.24
CA GLY A 67 13.40 9.88 6.30
C GLY A 67 13.17 8.79 7.35
N HIS A 68 12.33 7.80 7.09
CA HIS A 68 12.03 6.71 8.02
C HIS A 68 12.70 5.39 7.60
N LYS A 69 12.95 4.51 8.59
CA LYS A 69 13.53 3.19 8.38
C LYS A 69 12.45 2.20 8.01
N VAL A 70 12.50 1.71 6.78
CA VAL A 70 11.51 0.80 6.19
C VAL A 70 12.16 -0.53 5.82
N ALA A 71 11.49 -1.63 6.16
CA ALA A 71 11.75 -2.94 5.60
C ALA A 71 10.57 -3.39 4.76
N LEU A 72 10.86 -4.00 3.60
CA LEU A 72 9.86 -4.56 2.71
C LEU A 72 9.84 -6.07 2.83
N MET A 73 8.66 -6.63 3.10
CA MET A 73 8.40 -8.06 3.10
C MET A 73 7.53 -8.40 1.88
N SER A 74 8.12 -9.07 0.91
CA SER A 74 7.53 -9.35 -0.39
C SER A 74 8.10 -10.64 -0.97
N CYS A 75 7.64 -11.05 -2.16
CA CYS A 75 8.21 -12.15 -2.91
C CYS A 75 8.51 -11.70 -4.35
N ILE A 76 9.68 -12.07 -4.85
CA ILE A 76 10.12 -11.82 -6.24
C ILE A 76 10.78 -13.06 -6.81
N GLY A 77 10.90 -13.12 -8.14
CA GLY A 77 11.68 -14.14 -8.84
C GLY A 77 13.19 -13.88 -8.79
N VAL A 78 13.96 -14.87 -9.20
CA VAL A 78 15.41 -14.75 -9.45
C VAL A 78 15.61 -14.45 -10.94
N ASP A 79 15.20 -13.26 -11.36
CA ASP A 79 15.19 -12.81 -12.74
C ASP A 79 15.61 -11.33 -12.88
N VAL A 80 15.62 -10.81 -14.11
CA VAL A 80 16.03 -9.44 -14.40
C VAL A 80 15.07 -8.41 -13.74
N ALA A 81 13.78 -8.71 -13.70
CA ALA A 81 12.80 -7.83 -13.06
C ALA A 81 12.99 -7.80 -11.53
N GLY A 82 13.26 -8.96 -10.91
CA GLY A 82 13.61 -9.04 -9.48
C GLY A 82 14.90 -8.29 -9.16
N ALA A 83 15.93 -8.44 -10.00
CA ALA A 83 17.18 -7.68 -9.85
C ALA A 83 16.95 -6.17 -9.97
N PHE A 84 16.04 -5.72 -10.85
CA PHE A 84 15.66 -4.31 -10.97
C PHE A 84 14.98 -3.79 -9.70
N VAL A 85 14.05 -4.56 -9.11
CA VAL A 85 13.40 -4.24 -7.84
C VAL A 85 14.44 -4.12 -6.71
N LEU A 86 15.34 -5.10 -6.55
CA LEU A 86 16.37 -5.08 -5.52
C LEU A 86 17.33 -3.90 -5.66
N SER A 87 17.76 -3.61 -6.89
CA SER A 87 18.62 -2.46 -7.17
C SER A 87 17.94 -1.14 -6.83
N HIS A 88 16.61 -1.01 -7.04
CA HIS A 88 15.85 0.16 -6.61
C HIS A 88 15.82 0.26 -5.08
N CYS A 89 15.52 -0.83 -4.38
CA CYS A 89 15.50 -0.87 -2.92
C CYS A 89 16.84 -0.44 -2.31
N GLU A 90 17.94 -0.98 -2.84
CA GLU A 90 19.30 -0.65 -2.39
C GLU A 90 19.60 0.85 -2.55
N ARG A 91 19.34 1.42 -3.73
CA ARG A 91 19.54 2.85 -4.00
C ARG A 91 18.66 3.75 -3.13
N THR A 92 17.48 3.29 -2.75
CA THR A 92 16.54 4.04 -1.91
C THR A 92 16.85 3.91 -0.42
N GLY A 93 17.51 2.83 -0.01
CA GLY A 93 17.80 2.53 1.40
C GLY A 93 16.70 1.71 2.09
N ILE A 94 15.88 0.99 1.32
CA ILE A 94 14.87 0.05 1.83
C ILE A 94 15.57 -1.23 2.27
N ASP A 95 15.29 -1.72 3.49
CA ASP A 95 15.80 -3.01 3.95
C ASP A 95 15.10 -4.16 3.20
N THR A 96 15.90 -4.93 2.45
CA THR A 96 15.43 -6.04 1.59
C THR A 96 15.58 -7.40 2.23
N LYS A 97 16.03 -7.48 3.47
CA LYS A 97 16.30 -8.75 4.17
C LYS A 97 15.11 -9.71 4.17
N TYR A 98 13.90 -9.16 4.11
CA TYR A 98 12.65 -9.92 4.18
C TYR A 98 11.96 -10.07 2.81
N ILE A 99 12.65 -9.73 1.73
CA ILE A 99 12.18 -10.04 0.38
C ILE A 99 12.59 -11.47 0.05
N LYS A 100 11.61 -12.37 -0.08
CA LYS A 100 11.85 -13.73 -0.54
C LYS A 100 12.19 -13.72 -2.02
N GLN A 101 13.33 -14.29 -2.40
CA GLN A 101 13.70 -14.57 -3.78
C GLN A 101 13.39 -16.03 -4.08
N ASP A 102 12.40 -16.30 -4.93
CA ASP A 102 11.97 -17.66 -5.26
C ASP A 102 12.30 -17.99 -6.73
N PRO A 103 13.23 -18.95 -6.98
CA PRO A 103 13.60 -19.31 -8.35
C PRO A 103 12.51 -20.07 -9.13
N ALA A 104 11.43 -20.47 -8.46
CA ALA A 104 10.32 -21.20 -9.07
C ALA A 104 9.23 -20.29 -9.65
N ILE A 105 9.31 -18.97 -9.42
CA ILE A 105 8.35 -18.01 -9.92
C ILE A 105 9.04 -16.84 -10.63
N ASP A 106 8.32 -16.18 -11.54
CA ASP A 106 8.78 -14.93 -12.15
C ASP A 106 8.41 -13.73 -11.26
N THR A 107 9.23 -12.68 -11.29
CA THR A 107 8.81 -11.37 -10.76
C THR A 107 7.65 -10.84 -11.60
N SER A 108 6.61 -10.35 -10.96
CA SER A 108 5.47 -9.79 -11.69
C SER A 108 5.83 -8.55 -12.46
N ILE A 109 5.37 -8.51 -13.70
CA ILE A 109 5.44 -7.36 -14.59
C ILE A 109 4.03 -6.97 -14.99
N ASN A 110 3.67 -5.71 -14.78
CA ASN A 110 2.46 -5.11 -15.32
C ASN A 110 2.80 -4.30 -16.56
N VAL A 111 2.14 -4.59 -17.66
CA VAL A 111 2.19 -3.76 -18.86
C VAL A 111 0.97 -2.83 -18.82
N GLY A 112 1.22 -1.54 -18.68
CA GLY A 112 0.19 -0.51 -18.69
C GLY A 112 -0.04 0.03 -20.09
N LEU A 113 -1.16 -0.31 -20.71
CA LEU A 113 -1.59 0.29 -21.97
C LEU A 113 -2.31 1.61 -21.65
N VAL A 114 -1.68 2.73 -21.97
CA VAL A 114 -2.19 4.07 -21.65
C VAL A 114 -2.68 4.74 -22.93
N ALA A 115 -3.97 5.01 -23.01
CA ALA A 115 -4.58 5.70 -24.13
C ALA A 115 -4.24 7.21 -24.15
N ALA A 116 -4.49 7.88 -25.26
CA ALA A 116 -4.19 9.31 -25.45
C ALA A 116 -4.98 10.23 -24.48
N ASP A 117 -6.14 9.79 -24.01
CA ASP A 117 -6.97 10.49 -23.01
C ASP A 117 -6.56 10.20 -21.57
N GLY A 118 -5.55 9.32 -21.36
CA GLY A 118 -5.07 8.91 -20.05
C GLY A 118 -5.75 7.67 -19.46
N GLU A 119 -6.77 7.12 -20.12
CA GLU A 119 -7.37 5.82 -19.76
C GLU A 119 -6.33 4.72 -19.86
N ARG A 120 -6.42 3.73 -18.97
CA ARG A 120 -5.39 2.68 -18.90
C ARG A 120 -5.97 1.31 -18.59
N THR A 121 -5.32 0.31 -19.20
CA THR A 121 -5.59 -1.10 -18.95
C THR A 121 -4.28 -1.78 -18.59
N PHE A 122 -4.29 -2.59 -17.53
CA PHE A 122 -3.10 -3.35 -17.13
C PHE A 122 -3.20 -4.80 -17.57
N ILE A 123 -2.07 -5.30 -18.09
CA ILE A 123 -1.85 -6.71 -18.39
C ILE A 123 -0.80 -7.21 -17.42
N THR A 124 -1.10 -8.28 -16.66
CA THR A 124 -0.19 -8.86 -15.67
C THR A 124 0.03 -10.34 -15.92
N ASN A 125 1.23 -10.86 -15.58
CA ASN A 125 1.53 -12.27 -15.67
C ASN A 125 0.97 -13.05 -14.47
N ARG A 126 -0.02 -13.93 -14.69
CA ARG A 126 -0.67 -14.74 -13.64
C ARG A 126 0.26 -15.73 -12.92
N GLN A 127 1.42 -16.03 -13.47
CA GLN A 127 2.42 -16.90 -12.84
C GLN A 127 3.47 -16.09 -12.06
N GLY A 128 3.35 -14.77 -12.07
CA GLY A 128 4.28 -13.89 -11.38
C GLY A 128 4.05 -13.77 -9.88
N SER A 129 5.00 -13.15 -9.21
CA SER A 129 5.08 -13.02 -7.76
C SER A 129 3.84 -12.38 -7.12
N LEU A 130 3.19 -11.40 -7.79
CA LEU A 130 1.94 -10.80 -7.29
C LEU A 130 0.84 -11.84 -7.02
N TRP A 131 0.74 -12.87 -7.89
CA TRP A 131 -0.27 -13.94 -7.81
C TRP A 131 0.18 -15.14 -6.97
N LYS A 132 1.47 -15.25 -6.63
CA LYS A 132 2.07 -16.40 -5.94
C LYS A 132 2.51 -16.09 -4.53
N PHE A 133 2.67 -14.81 -4.19
CA PHE A 133 3.04 -14.39 -2.84
C PHE A 133 1.97 -14.80 -1.84
N LYS A 134 2.37 -15.43 -0.75
CA LYS A 134 1.48 -16.05 0.24
C LYS A 134 2.04 -15.98 1.65
N TYR A 135 1.22 -16.28 2.63
CA TYR A 135 1.56 -16.21 4.06
C TYR A 135 2.84 -16.99 4.41
N GLU A 136 3.06 -18.17 3.84
CA GLU A 136 4.24 -19.01 4.11
C GLU A 136 5.56 -18.41 3.62
N ASP A 137 5.49 -17.37 2.83
CA ASP A 137 6.66 -16.63 2.35
C ASP A 137 7.12 -15.55 3.34
N LEU A 138 6.31 -15.26 4.38
CA LEU A 138 6.60 -14.22 5.36
C LEU A 138 7.52 -14.72 6.48
N ASP A 139 8.49 -13.89 6.87
CA ASP A 139 9.20 -14.03 8.14
C ASP A 139 8.46 -13.29 9.25
N MET A 140 7.51 -13.98 9.89
CA MET A 140 6.69 -13.41 10.95
C MET A 140 7.50 -13.00 12.19
N SER A 141 8.72 -13.49 12.37
CA SER A 141 9.59 -13.11 13.49
C SER A 141 10.12 -11.68 13.37
N ALA A 142 10.13 -11.14 12.14
CA ALA A 142 10.59 -9.78 11.85
C ALA A 142 9.65 -8.68 12.38
N LEU A 143 8.37 -9.00 12.63
CA LEU A 143 7.37 -8.02 13.07
C LEU A 143 7.73 -7.37 14.39
N LYS A 144 8.36 -8.08 15.32
CA LYS A 144 8.74 -7.55 16.63
C LYS A 144 9.69 -6.33 16.58
N GLY A 145 10.37 -6.14 15.45
CA GLY A 145 11.35 -5.06 15.26
C GLY A 145 10.76 -3.73 14.77
N ALA A 146 9.48 -3.69 14.39
CA ALA A 146 8.86 -2.52 13.77
C ALA A 146 7.79 -1.85 14.66
N LYS A 147 7.59 -0.54 14.49
CA LYS A 147 6.56 0.23 15.18
C LYS A 147 5.20 0.11 14.50
N ILE A 148 5.20 0.14 13.16
CA ILE A 148 4.02 0.10 12.31
C ILE A 148 4.13 -1.06 11.33
N LEU A 149 3.03 -1.79 11.14
CA LEU A 149 2.81 -2.68 10.02
C LEU A 149 1.94 -1.94 8.99
N SER A 150 2.38 -1.82 7.74
CA SER A 150 1.52 -1.45 6.60
C SER A 150 1.28 -2.68 5.72
N PHE A 151 0.02 -3.06 5.54
CA PHE A 151 -0.37 -4.09 4.58
C PHE A 151 -0.91 -3.39 3.31
N ALA A 152 -0.09 -3.33 2.31
CA ALA A 152 -0.30 -2.57 1.09
C ALA A 152 -0.48 -3.52 -0.13
N SER A 153 -1.62 -3.79 -0.56
CA SER A 153 -3.02 -3.56 -0.24
C SER A 153 -3.76 -4.90 -0.09
N ILE A 154 -4.83 -4.93 0.71
CA ILE A 154 -5.72 -6.10 0.78
C ILE A 154 -6.27 -6.37 -0.63
N PHE A 155 -6.39 -7.67 -1.03
CA PHE A 155 -6.76 -8.20 -2.36
C PHE A 155 -5.73 -8.01 -3.46
N ASN A 156 -4.67 -7.23 -3.28
CA ASN A 156 -3.65 -7.09 -4.31
C ASN A 156 -2.90 -8.41 -4.53
N ASN A 157 -2.60 -9.13 -3.44
CA ASN A 157 -2.02 -10.47 -3.45
C ASN A 157 -3.10 -11.52 -3.13
N PRO A 158 -3.69 -12.21 -4.14
CA PRO A 158 -4.92 -13.00 -3.95
C PRO A 158 -4.80 -14.22 -3.03
N LEU A 159 -3.59 -14.65 -2.67
CA LEU A 159 -3.37 -15.77 -1.75
C LEU A 159 -3.40 -15.35 -0.27
N PHE A 160 -3.57 -14.05 0.02
CA PHE A 160 -3.81 -13.58 1.39
C PHE A 160 -5.31 -13.51 1.64
N ASP A 161 -5.89 -14.66 1.95
CA ASP A 161 -7.27 -14.76 2.42
C ASP A 161 -7.45 -14.20 3.84
N ASN A 162 -8.68 -14.18 4.35
CA ASN A 162 -8.96 -13.70 5.71
C ASN A 162 -8.10 -14.39 6.77
N LYS A 163 -7.92 -15.71 6.67
CA LYS A 163 -7.13 -16.47 7.64
C LYS A 163 -5.66 -16.04 7.65
N ALA A 164 -5.08 -15.83 6.48
CA ALA A 164 -3.71 -15.33 6.34
C ALA A 164 -3.60 -13.90 6.90
N LEU A 165 -4.53 -13.01 6.57
CA LEU A 165 -4.57 -11.64 7.09
C LEU A 165 -4.72 -11.62 8.60
N VAL A 166 -5.65 -12.39 9.18
CA VAL A 166 -5.82 -12.53 10.64
C VAL A 166 -4.54 -13.01 11.30
N SER A 167 -3.85 -13.99 10.70
CA SER A 167 -2.58 -14.50 11.25
C SER A 167 -1.49 -13.43 11.28
N VAL A 168 -1.41 -12.59 10.23
CA VAL A 168 -0.45 -11.47 10.17
C VAL A 168 -0.82 -10.39 11.19
N PHE A 169 -2.07 -9.96 11.20
CA PHE A 169 -2.52 -8.82 12.01
C PHE A 169 -2.56 -9.16 13.50
N SER A 170 -3.03 -10.36 13.89
CA SER A 170 -2.97 -10.79 15.28
C SER A 170 -1.54 -10.84 15.80
N LYS A 171 -0.60 -11.38 14.99
CA LYS A 171 0.81 -11.39 15.36
C LYS A 171 1.39 -9.98 15.50
N ALA A 172 1.06 -9.07 14.60
CA ALA A 172 1.48 -7.66 14.72
C ALA A 172 0.93 -7.01 16.00
N LYS A 173 -0.31 -7.31 16.38
CA LYS A 173 -0.90 -6.83 17.64
C LYS A 173 -0.19 -7.40 18.88
N GLU A 174 0.15 -8.69 18.89
CA GLU A 174 0.96 -9.30 19.95
C GLU A 174 2.30 -8.57 20.15
N GLU A 175 2.92 -8.12 19.05
CA GLU A 175 4.17 -7.35 19.08
C GLU A 175 3.95 -5.84 19.38
N GLY A 176 2.71 -5.43 19.65
CA GLY A 176 2.36 -4.04 19.98
C GLY A 176 2.57 -3.07 18.83
N MET A 177 2.31 -3.51 17.58
CA MET A 177 2.39 -2.66 16.39
C MET A 177 1.08 -1.92 16.15
N ILE A 178 1.18 -0.75 15.53
CA ILE A 178 0.06 -0.09 14.86
C ILE A 178 -0.12 -0.76 13.50
N ILE A 179 -1.36 -1.08 13.12
CA ILE A 179 -1.68 -1.71 11.84
C ILE A 179 -2.35 -0.69 10.94
N CYS A 180 -1.71 -0.40 9.83
CA CYS A 180 -2.22 0.34 8.70
C CYS A 180 -2.53 -0.64 7.56
N ALA A 181 -3.62 -0.44 6.84
CA ALA A 181 -3.93 -1.23 5.66
C ALA A 181 -4.61 -0.38 4.58
N ASP A 182 -4.33 -0.67 3.34
CA ASP A 182 -5.09 -0.20 2.18
C ASP A 182 -5.78 -1.37 1.50
N MET A 183 -6.58 -1.13 0.47
CA MET A 183 -7.21 -2.16 -0.34
C MET A 183 -7.21 -1.75 -1.82
N VAL A 184 -7.36 -2.74 -2.68
CA VAL A 184 -7.78 -2.58 -4.07
C VAL A 184 -9.11 -3.29 -4.28
N SER A 185 -9.75 -3.11 -5.43
CA SER A 185 -10.95 -3.89 -5.77
C SER A 185 -10.67 -5.40 -5.68
N PRO A 186 -11.63 -6.18 -5.17
CA PRO A 186 -11.52 -7.63 -5.05
C PRO A 186 -11.14 -8.31 -6.36
N ARG A 187 -10.18 -9.25 -6.32
CA ARG A 187 -9.71 -9.96 -7.52
C ARG A 187 -10.40 -11.30 -7.76
N LEU A 188 -10.95 -11.90 -6.71
CA LEU A 188 -11.60 -13.22 -6.72
C LEU A 188 -13.07 -13.13 -6.31
N ASN A 189 -13.69 -11.94 -6.43
CA ASN A 189 -15.06 -11.62 -6.02
C ASN A 189 -15.28 -11.73 -4.50
N GLU A 190 -14.26 -11.45 -3.71
CA GLU A 190 -14.35 -11.38 -2.25
C GLU A 190 -15.36 -10.30 -1.83
N LYS A 191 -16.01 -10.51 -0.71
CA LYS A 191 -17.00 -9.62 -0.12
C LYS A 191 -16.51 -9.09 1.22
N LEU A 192 -17.17 -8.05 1.72
CA LEU A 192 -16.83 -7.45 3.00
C LEU A 192 -16.84 -8.48 4.14
N GLU A 193 -17.81 -9.38 4.13
CA GLU A 193 -17.96 -10.43 5.14
C GLU A 193 -16.76 -11.38 5.17
N ASP A 194 -16.10 -11.57 4.03
CA ASP A 194 -14.95 -12.47 3.91
C ASP A 194 -13.71 -11.96 4.62
N ILE A 195 -13.61 -10.64 4.90
CA ILE A 195 -12.44 -10.01 5.54
C ILE A 195 -12.77 -9.28 6.84
N THR A 196 -14.03 -9.35 7.32
CA THR A 196 -14.47 -8.60 8.52
C THR A 196 -13.62 -8.91 9.75
N GLU A 197 -13.22 -10.17 9.96
CA GLU A 197 -12.38 -10.56 11.08
C GLU A 197 -10.99 -9.89 10.98
N ALA A 198 -10.36 -9.91 9.81
CA ALA A 198 -9.07 -9.26 9.59
C ALA A 198 -9.16 -7.74 9.80
N LEU A 199 -10.23 -7.09 9.30
CA LEU A 199 -10.44 -5.65 9.47
C LEU A 199 -10.56 -5.24 10.94
N SER A 200 -11.04 -6.10 11.83
CA SER A 200 -11.16 -5.80 13.27
C SER A 200 -9.80 -5.55 13.97
N TYR A 201 -8.70 -5.97 13.37
CA TYR A 201 -7.34 -5.71 13.87
C TYR A 201 -6.76 -4.39 13.38
N VAL A 202 -7.35 -3.76 12.35
CA VAL A 202 -6.78 -2.60 11.66
C VAL A 202 -7.00 -1.32 12.48
N ASP A 203 -5.92 -0.59 12.75
CA ASP A 203 -5.99 0.72 13.43
C ASP A 203 -6.33 1.85 12.47
N TYR A 204 -5.76 1.82 11.23
CA TYR A 204 -5.98 2.83 10.19
C TYR A 204 -6.18 2.14 8.84
N PHE A 205 -7.33 2.36 8.22
CA PHE A 205 -7.69 1.76 6.94
C PHE A 205 -7.89 2.84 5.88
N PHE A 206 -7.23 2.71 4.72
CA PHE A 206 -7.10 3.75 3.69
C PHE A 206 -7.82 3.43 2.36
N PRO A 207 -9.04 2.91 2.32
CA PRO A 207 -9.71 2.61 1.05
C PRO A 207 -9.96 3.90 0.25
N ASN A 208 -10.09 3.78 -1.08
CA ASN A 208 -10.74 4.84 -1.84
C ASN A 208 -12.27 4.65 -1.83
N PHE A 209 -13.01 5.72 -2.16
CA PHE A 209 -14.47 5.70 -2.09
C PHE A 209 -15.07 4.71 -3.07
N GLU A 210 -14.53 4.60 -4.29
CA GLU A 210 -15.03 3.71 -5.33
C GLU A 210 -14.88 2.24 -4.92
N GLU A 211 -13.71 1.82 -4.47
CA GLU A 211 -13.44 0.47 -3.97
C GLU A 211 -14.28 0.15 -2.73
N ALA A 212 -14.36 1.08 -1.80
CA ALA A 212 -15.15 0.93 -0.59
C ALA A 212 -16.65 0.85 -0.87
N SER A 213 -17.16 1.63 -1.84
CA SER A 213 -18.55 1.56 -2.30
C SER A 213 -18.88 0.22 -2.91
N GLU A 214 -18.00 -0.30 -3.79
CA GLU A 214 -18.14 -1.63 -4.38
C GLU A 214 -18.21 -2.72 -3.31
N MET A 215 -17.27 -2.66 -2.34
CA MET A 215 -17.16 -3.63 -1.26
C MET A 215 -18.36 -3.59 -0.29
N THR A 216 -18.84 -2.41 0.04
CA THR A 216 -19.93 -2.24 1.01
C THR A 216 -21.32 -2.30 0.39
N GLY A 217 -21.44 -2.09 -0.93
CA GLY A 217 -22.70 -1.93 -1.65
C GLY A 217 -23.44 -0.63 -1.33
N GLU A 218 -22.76 0.35 -0.69
CA GLU A 218 -23.30 1.67 -0.37
C GLU A 218 -22.76 2.74 -1.33
N THR A 219 -23.52 3.80 -1.55
CA THR A 219 -23.16 4.91 -2.44
C THR A 219 -23.06 6.26 -1.73
N ASP A 220 -23.35 6.29 -0.45
CA ASP A 220 -23.21 7.46 0.43
C ASP A 220 -21.95 7.30 1.27
N GLU A 221 -21.09 8.32 1.28
CA GLU A 221 -19.79 8.28 1.95
C GLU A 221 -19.87 7.96 3.44
N ALA A 222 -20.85 8.53 4.14
CA ALA A 222 -21.03 8.27 5.56
C ALA A 222 -21.44 6.81 5.81
N LYS A 223 -22.36 6.27 4.98
CA LYS A 223 -22.79 4.87 5.09
C LYS A 223 -21.68 3.90 4.74
N VAL A 224 -20.89 4.19 3.70
CA VAL A 224 -19.70 3.40 3.36
C VAL A 224 -18.74 3.34 4.54
N ALA A 225 -18.37 4.50 5.09
CA ALA A 225 -17.44 4.59 6.21
C ALA A 225 -18.01 3.95 7.48
N ASP A 226 -19.32 4.09 7.77
CA ASP A 226 -19.97 3.45 8.92
C ASP A 226 -19.98 1.92 8.79
N LYS A 227 -20.19 1.35 7.60
CA LYS A 227 -20.08 -0.10 7.38
C LYS A 227 -18.67 -0.63 7.64
N LEU A 228 -17.65 0.05 7.13
CA LEU A 228 -16.25 -0.32 7.38
C LEU A 228 -15.89 -0.20 8.86
N TYR A 229 -16.34 0.87 9.52
CA TYR A 229 -16.15 1.07 10.95
C TYR A 229 -16.86 -0.02 11.77
N ALA A 230 -18.05 -0.46 11.35
CA ALA A 230 -18.78 -1.55 12.00
C ALA A 230 -18.08 -2.92 11.89
N CYS A 231 -17.15 -3.10 10.92
CA CYS A 231 -16.27 -4.26 10.85
C CYS A 231 -15.16 -4.27 11.92
N GLY A 232 -15.10 -3.24 12.78
CA GLY A 232 -14.12 -3.14 13.86
C GLY A 232 -12.87 -2.33 13.54
N VAL A 233 -12.76 -1.75 12.35
CA VAL A 233 -11.69 -0.79 12.01
C VAL A 233 -11.74 0.39 12.98
N LYS A 234 -10.62 0.76 13.60
CA LYS A 234 -10.61 1.87 14.58
C LYS A 234 -10.75 3.24 13.90
N ASN A 235 -10.06 3.44 12.79
CA ASN A 235 -10.08 4.69 12.03
C ASN A 235 -10.19 4.36 10.55
N VAL A 236 -11.32 4.67 9.93
CA VAL A 236 -11.51 4.62 8.49
C VAL A 236 -11.09 5.97 7.90
N ILE A 237 -10.11 5.97 7.01
CA ILE A 237 -9.54 7.17 6.37
C ILE A 237 -9.81 7.04 4.87
N MET A 238 -11.03 7.24 4.46
CA MET A 238 -11.47 7.00 3.08
C MET A 238 -11.06 8.14 2.15
N LYS A 239 -10.30 7.82 1.12
CA LYS A 239 -9.87 8.76 0.07
C LYS A 239 -11.07 9.15 -0.79
N ILE A 240 -11.37 10.44 -0.93
CA ILE A 240 -12.50 10.98 -1.69
C ILE A 240 -12.04 11.90 -2.85
N GLY A 241 -10.93 11.53 -3.48
CA GLY A 241 -10.34 12.18 -4.62
C GLY A 241 -9.95 13.63 -4.34
N LYS A 242 -10.26 14.54 -5.25
CA LYS A 242 -9.92 15.97 -5.14
C LYS A 242 -10.59 16.70 -3.97
N ARG A 243 -11.49 16.06 -3.24
CA ARG A 243 -12.09 16.61 -2.01
C ARG A 243 -11.27 16.31 -0.75
N GLY A 244 -10.27 15.42 -0.83
CA GLY A 244 -9.41 15.02 0.27
C GLY A 244 -9.78 13.65 0.83
N CYS A 245 -9.99 13.54 2.15
CA CYS A 245 -10.40 12.29 2.77
C CYS A 245 -11.53 12.48 3.78
N TYR A 246 -12.34 11.43 3.92
CA TYR A 246 -13.40 11.29 4.92
C TYR A 246 -12.89 10.39 6.04
N ILE A 247 -12.85 10.89 7.25
CA ILE A 247 -12.42 10.17 8.45
C ILE A 247 -13.64 9.74 9.25
N ARG A 248 -13.70 8.47 9.68
CA ARG A 248 -14.70 7.92 10.60
C ARG A 248 -14.03 7.13 11.70
N ASN A 249 -14.24 7.51 12.93
CA ASN A 249 -13.72 6.84 14.11
C ASN A 249 -14.67 7.00 15.33
N ALA A 250 -14.20 6.65 16.52
CA ALA A 250 -14.99 6.76 17.76
C ALA A 250 -15.41 8.21 18.10
N ASP A 251 -14.63 9.20 17.68
CA ASP A 251 -14.92 10.63 17.93
C ASP A 251 -15.97 11.20 16.94
N GLY A 252 -16.38 10.41 15.96
CA GLY A 252 -17.35 10.80 14.94
C GLY A 252 -16.80 10.78 13.53
N ALA A 253 -17.24 11.74 12.70
CA ALA A 253 -16.81 11.85 11.31
C ALA A 253 -16.37 13.28 10.97
N MET A 254 -15.34 13.38 10.09
CA MET A 254 -14.87 14.66 9.57
C MET A 254 -14.32 14.52 8.15
N ILE A 255 -14.32 15.61 7.40
CA ILE A 255 -13.61 15.72 6.13
C ILE A 255 -12.36 16.58 6.34
N VAL A 256 -11.21 16.05 5.86
CA VAL A 256 -9.97 16.81 5.74
C VAL A 256 -9.77 17.13 4.25
N PRO A 257 -9.83 18.42 3.87
CA PRO A 257 -9.82 18.79 2.45
C PRO A 257 -8.45 18.55 1.81
N ALA A 258 -8.46 18.23 0.51
CA ALA A 258 -7.24 18.13 -0.29
C ALA A 258 -6.53 19.48 -0.44
N CYS A 259 -5.26 19.44 -0.82
CA CYS A 259 -4.49 20.65 -1.15
C CYS A 259 -5.09 21.37 -2.35
N LYS A 260 -5.20 22.71 -2.27
CA LYS A 260 -5.76 23.54 -3.34
C LYS A 260 -4.69 23.88 -4.39
N GLY A 261 -5.15 24.17 -5.62
CA GLY A 261 -4.26 24.65 -6.69
C GLY A 261 -3.41 23.55 -7.34
N VAL A 262 -3.75 22.29 -7.14
CA VAL A 262 -3.04 21.13 -7.71
C VAL A 262 -3.61 20.80 -9.08
N THR A 263 -2.75 20.67 -10.08
CA THR A 263 -3.09 20.17 -11.42
C THR A 263 -2.55 18.75 -11.55
N ALA A 264 -3.44 17.77 -11.63
CA ALA A 264 -3.04 16.38 -11.77
C ALA A 264 -2.55 16.11 -13.20
N ILE A 265 -1.36 15.53 -13.32
CA ILE A 265 -0.76 15.03 -14.58
C ILE A 265 -0.93 13.51 -14.65
N ASP A 266 -0.70 12.81 -13.53
CA ASP A 266 -0.84 11.37 -13.40
C ASP A 266 -1.34 11.03 -12.00
N THR A 267 -2.31 10.12 -11.90
CA THR A 267 -2.88 9.70 -10.61
C THR A 267 -2.36 8.33 -10.15
N ILE A 268 -1.40 7.74 -10.88
CA ILE A 268 -0.77 6.47 -10.48
C ILE A 268 -0.06 6.66 -9.14
N GLY A 269 -0.32 5.75 -8.21
CA GLY A 269 0.31 5.76 -6.88
C GLY A 269 -0.18 6.87 -5.94
N ALA A 270 -1.22 7.63 -6.31
CA ALA A 270 -1.77 8.66 -5.41
C ALA A 270 -2.25 8.06 -4.08
N GLY A 271 -2.83 6.84 -4.11
CA GLY A 271 -3.22 6.08 -2.92
C GLY A 271 -2.03 5.72 -2.05
N ASP A 272 -0.96 5.17 -2.66
CA ASP A 272 0.26 4.78 -1.95
C ASP A 272 0.96 5.98 -1.32
N ASN A 273 0.97 7.12 -2.04
CA ASN A 273 1.51 8.38 -1.52
C ASN A 273 0.65 8.92 -0.37
N PHE A 274 -0.68 8.79 -0.45
CA PHE A 274 -1.59 9.16 0.64
C PHE A 274 -1.30 8.32 1.89
N ALA A 275 -1.28 6.99 1.78
CA ALA A 275 -0.97 6.07 2.87
C ALA A 275 0.41 6.38 3.47
N SER A 276 1.43 6.58 2.63
CA SER A 276 2.79 6.94 3.04
C SER A 276 2.86 8.24 3.84
N GLY A 277 2.17 9.28 3.39
CA GLY A 277 2.07 10.56 4.09
C GLY A 277 1.38 10.42 5.44
N PHE A 278 0.28 9.65 5.52
CA PHE A 278 -0.42 9.38 6.76
C PHE A 278 0.46 8.65 7.78
N ILE A 279 1.13 7.57 7.34
CA ILE A 279 2.05 6.77 8.16
C ILE A 279 3.22 7.64 8.65
N THR A 280 3.76 8.51 7.80
CA THR A 280 4.80 9.48 8.20
C THR A 280 4.29 10.39 9.32
N GLY A 281 3.08 10.93 9.22
CA GLY A 281 2.46 11.72 10.27
C GLY A 281 2.34 10.96 11.61
N LEU A 282 1.93 9.68 11.56
CA LEU A 282 1.86 8.81 12.76
C LEU A 282 3.23 8.63 13.41
N LEU A 283 4.27 8.39 12.61
CA LEU A 283 5.64 8.23 13.11
C LEU A 283 6.19 9.51 13.77
N GLU A 284 5.73 10.66 13.32
CA GLU A 284 6.07 11.97 13.88
C GLU A 284 5.20 12.39 15.07
N GLY A 285 4.28 11.51 15.50
CA GLY A 285 3.40 11.76 16.66
C GLY A 285 2.33 12.81 16.42
N LYS A 286 1.93 13.03 15.14
CA LYS A 286 0.87 13.94 14.75
C LYS A 286 -0.50 13.39 15.15
N ASP A 287 -1.47 14.28 15.38
CA ASP A 287 -2.86 13.87 15.53
C ASP A 287 -3.46 13.39 14.19
N ILE A 288 -4.63 12.76 14.24
CA ILE A 288 -5.26 12.14 13.06
C ILE A 288 -5.56 13.15 11.95
N ARG A 289 -5.91 14.39 12.30
CA ARG A 289 -6.18 15.46 11.34
C ARG A 289 -4.88 15.91 10.66
N GLU A 290 -3.80 16.07 11.42
CA GLU A 290 -2.49 16.41 10.92
C GLU A 290 -1.94 15.29 10.02
N CYS A 291 -2.09 14.01 10.42
CA CYS A 291 -1.74 12.86 9.58
C CYS A 291 -2.48 12.89 8.23
N ALA A 292 -3.78 13.22 8.24
CA ALA A 292 -4.55 13.34 7.02
C ALA A 292 -4.13 14.54 6.15
N ILE A 293 -3.65 15.63 6.74
CA ILE A 293 -3.04 16.75 6.00
C ILE A 293 -1.75 16.29 5.32
N TYR A 294 -0.86 15.60 6.04
CA TYR A 294 0.36 15.00 5.47
C TYR A 294 0.02 14.08 4.29
N ALA A 295 -0.97 13.20 4.46
CA ALA A 295 -1.46 12.29 3.43
C ALA A 295 -1.94 13.05 2.17
N ASN A 296 -2.79 14.06 2.35
CA ASN A 296 -3.30 14.88 1.26
C ASN A 296 -2.18 15.66 0.55
N CYS A 297 -1.19 16.17 1.29
CA CYS A 297 -0.05 16.90 0.72
C CYS A 297 0.86 15.97 -0.08
N THR A 298 1.18 14.78 0.45
CA THR A 298 2.02 13.80 -0.25
C THR A 298 1.36 13.31 -1.54
N ALA A 299 0.06 13.01 -1.50
CA ALA A 299 -0.72 12.67 -2.68
C ALA A 299 -0.79 13.85 -3.68
N ALA A 300 -0.97 15.08 -3.19
CA ALA A 300 -1.01 16.27 -4.03
C ALA A 300 0.31 16.55 -4.76
N VAL A 301 1.44 16.26 -4.12
CA VAL A 301 2.76 16.33 -4.77
C VAL A 301 2.86 15.24 -5.84
N SER A 302 2.51 13.98 -5.51
CA SER A 302 2.67 12.86 -6.43
C SER A 302 1.92 13.03 -7.74
N VAL A 303 0.67 13.49 -7.70
CA VAL A 303 -0.17 13.60 -8.90
C VAL A 303 0.30 14.66 -9.92
N GLN A 304 1.26 15.50 -9.56
CA GLN A 304 1.87 16.50 -10.45
C GLN A 304 3.03 15.93 -11.27
N TYR A 305 3.36 14.66 -11.08
CA TYR A 305 4.46 13.97 -11.77
C TYR A 305 3.97 12.67 -12.39
N VAL A 306 4.69 12.19 -13.40
CA VAL A 306 4.41 10.89 -14.03
C VAL A 306 4.94 9.76 -13.18
N GLY A 307 4.11 8.73 -12.96
CA GLY A 307 4.45 7.51 -12.21
C GLY A 307 4.28 7.64 -10.70
N ALA A 308 4.23 6.51 -10.02
CA ALA A 308 3.83 6.41 -8.62
C ALA A 308 4.77 7.11 -7.62
N THR A 309 6.07 7.18 -7.91
CA THR A 309 7.09 7.66 -6.97
C THR A 309 7.93 8.84 -7.49
N GLY A 310 7.48 9.46 -8.60
CA GLY A 310 8.26 10.53 -9.26
C GLY A 310 8.24 11.87 -8.52
N GLY A 311 7.18 12.16 -7.78
CA GLY A 311 6.94 13.47 -7.17
C GLY A 311 7.59 13.66 -5.81
N VAL A 312 7.55 12.65 -4.95
CA VAL A 312 8.07 12.73 -3.57
C VAL A 312 9.51 12.25 -3.55
N THR A 313 10.46 13.17 -3.43
CA THR A 313 11.91 12.90 -3.45
C THR A 313 12.55 12.99 -2.07
N ASP A 314 11.99 13.84 -1.22
CA ASP A 314 12.42 14.08 0.17
C ASP A 314 11.25 14.68 0.98
N LYS A 315 11.52 15.03 2.23
CA LYS A 315 10.54 15.59 3.19
C LYS A 315 10.28 17.07 3.00
#